data_045fd34296771dd72cdf37ba56e95a4b
#
_entry.id   045fd34296771dd72cdf37ba56e95a4b
#
_cell.length_a   1.000
_cell.length_b   1.000
_cell.length_c   1.000
_cell.angle_alpha   90.00
_cell.angle_beta   90.00
_cell.angle_gamma   90.00
#
_symmetry.space_group_name_H-M   'P 1'
#
loop_
_entity.id
_entity.type
_entity.pdbx_description
1 polymer ?
#
loop_
_entity_poly.entity_id
_entity_poly.type
_entity_poly.pdbx_seq_one_letter_code
_entity_poly.pdbx_strand_id
1 'polypeptide(L)'
;MYNFKLTVQESSIEGMGSFADENIPQGSLVWEYKDGYDHVMSQKEYSLLSDEEKRHYERVAYLSPTSNLWVYSPEDDPGNYVNHHSVHYNLDTIIDLQKSPEPMYIANREIKKGEELMSNYLEFDKFTIEDNPTWA
;
A
#
# COMPACT_ATOMS: atom_id res chain seq x y z
N MET A 1 1.99 -7.32 -5.46
CA MET A 1 3.26 -7.01 -6.16
C MET A 1 3.03 -5.86 -7.13
N TYR A 2 3.95 -4.92 -7.17
CA TYR A 2 3.87 -3.81 -8.12
C TYR A 2 4.23 -4.28 -9.52
N ASN A 3 3.49 -3.77 -10.51
CA ASN A 3 3.68 -4.13 -11.93
C ASN A 3 4.61 -3.17 -12.66
N PHE A 4 5.16 -2.17 -11.96
CA PHE A 4 6.04 -1.14 -12.51
C PHE A 4 7.29 -1.02 -11.65
N LYS A 5 8.37 -0.52 -12.25
CA LYS A 5 9.62 -0.28 -11.54
C LYS A 5 9.47 0.93 -10.62
N LEU A 6 9.93 0.79 -9.39
CA LEU A 6 9.91 1.83 -8.37
C LEU A 6 11.31 2.04 -7.80
N THR A 7 11.56 3.24 -7.28
CA THR A 7 12.75 3.55 -6.49
C THR A 7 12.34 4.14 -5.16
N VAL A 8 13.22 4.06 -4.17
CA VAL A 8 13.02 4.65 -2.85
C VAL A 8 13.88 5.89 -2.76
N GLN A 9 13.26 7.03 -2.44
CA GLN A 9 13.92 8.32 -2.32
C GLN A 9 13.32 9.09 -1.15
N GLU A 10 14.01 10.15 -0.74
CA GLU A 10 13.49 11.06 0.28
C GLU A 10 12.20 11.72 -0.22
N SER A 11 11.15 11.69 0.61
CA SER A 11 9.83 12.22 0.27
C SER A 11 9.67 13.65 0.79
N SER A 12 8.96 14.48 0.04
CA SER A 12 8.52 15.80 0.52
C SER A 12 7.33 15.71 1.49
N ILE A 13 6.69 14.54 1.57
CA ILE A 13 5.54 14.32 2.46
C ILE A 13 6.03 13.89 3.84
N GLU A 14 6.71 12.74 3.91
CA GLU A 14 7.24 12.20 5.15
C GLU A 14 8.31 11.14 4.86
N GLY A 15 9.48 11.28 5.50
CA GLY A 15 10.55 10.29 5.44
C GLY A 15 10.91 9.87 4.03
N MET A 16 10.93 8.56 3.81
CA MET A 16 11.18 7.99 2.49
C MET A 16 9.86 7.79 1.75
N GLY A 17 9.93 7.80 0.42
CA GLY A 17 8.78 7.55 -0.45
C GLY A 17 9.12 6.57 -1.56
N SER A 18 8.09 6.00 -2.17
CA SER A 18 8.20 5.16 -3.36
C SER A 18 7.94 6.03 -4.60
N PHE A 19 8.89 6.04 -5.52
CA PHE A 19 8.83 6.88 -6.72
C PHE A 19 8.79 6.01 -7.97
N ALA A 20 8.05 6.44 -8.97
CA ALA A 20 8.01 5.74 -10.26
C ALA A 20 9.39 5.82 -10.93
N ASP A 21 9.91 4.66 -11.37
CA ASP A 21 11.16 4.57 -12.13
C ASP A 21 10.89 4.27 -13.60
N GLU A 22 9.68 4.45 -14.03
CA GLU A 22 9.21 4.43 -15.42
C GLU A 22 7.85 5.12 -15.46
N ASN A 23 7.41 5.48 -16.68
CA ASN A 23 6.09 6.08 -16.84
C ASN A 23 4.99 5.03 -16.59
N ILE A 24 3.95 5.42 -15.85
CA ILE A 24 2.80 4.58 -15.55
C ILE A 24 1.58 5.23 -16.20
N PRO A 25 1.00 4.61 -17.24
CA PRO A 25 -0.18 5.19 -17.89
C PRO A 25 -1.40 5.24 -16.97
N GLN A 26 -2.24 6.23 -17.16
CA GLN A 26 -3.53 6.31 -16.48
C GLN A 26 -4.34 5.03 -16.72
N GLY A 27 -4.98 4.52 -15.67
CA GLY A 27 -5.81 3.31 -15.74
C GLY A 27 -5.03 2.01 -15.61
N SER A 28 -3.69 2.07 -15.51
CA SER A 28 -2.87 0.87 -15.33
C SER A 28 -3.10 0.24 -13.97
N LEU A 29 -3.11 -1.09 -13.94
CA LEU A 29 -3.08 -1.87 -12.69
C LEU A 29 -1.67 -1.77 -12.12
N VAL A 30 -1.52 -1.06 -11.01
CA VAL A 30 -0.21 -0.76 -10.41
C VAL A 30 0.19 -1.80 -9.38
N TRP A 31 -0.75 -2.20 -8.52
CA TRP A 31 -0.50 -3.23 -7.51
C TRP A 31 -1.66 -4.20 -7.43
N GLU A 32 -1.32 -5.48 -7.35
CA GLU A 32 -2.26 -6.55 -7.03
C GLU A 32 -1.58 -7.56 -6.12
N TYR A 33 -2.35 -8.21 -5.26
CA TYR A 33 -1.85 -9.29 -4.42
C TYR A 33 -1.35 -10.44 -5.30
N LYS A 34 -0.12 -10.89 -5.03
CA LYS A 34 0.47 -12.03 -5.74
C LYS A 34 0.86 -13.10 -4.74
N ASP A 35 0.18 -14.23 -4.83
CA ASP A 35 0.46 -15.42 -4.02
C ASP A 35 1.89 -15.90 -4.29
N GLY A 36 2.62 -16.24 -3.23
CA GLY A 36 4.02 -16.64 -3.34
C GLY A 36 5.02 -15.48 -3.31
N TYR A 37 4.56 -14.24 -3.45
CA TYR A 37 5.39 -13.04 -3.33
C TYR A 37 4.97 -12.19 -2.13
N ASP A 38 3.71 -11.77 -2.08
CA ASP A 38 3.17 -11.02 -0.96
C ASP A 38 2.87 -11.94 0.22
N HIS A 39 2.83 -11.37 1.42
CA HIS A 39 2.65 -12.10 2.67
C HIS A 39 1.34 -11.73 3.34
N VAL A 40 0.80 -12.66 4.10
CA VAL A 40 -0.38 -12.43 4.94
C VAL A 40 -0.11 -12.89 6.37
N MET A 41 -0.76 -12.23 7.31
CA MET A 41 -0.71 -12.56 8.73
C MET A 41 -2.11 -12.49 9.29
N SER A 42 -2.51 -13.50 10.07
CA SER A 42 -3.83 -13.51 10.69
C SER A 42 -3.91 -12.50 11.84
N GLN A 43 -5.14 -12.12 12.22
CA GLN A 43 -5.38 -11.29 13.39
C GLN A 43 -4.83 -11.95 14.66
N LYS A 44 -4.92 -13.27 14.76
CA LYS A 44 -4.38 -14.02 15.90
C LYS A 44 -2.86 -13.89 15.96
N GLU A 45 -2.18 -14.10 14.82
CA GLU A 45 -0.72 -13.94 14.75
C GLU A 45 -0.30 -12.51 15.13
N TYR A 46 -0.99 -11.52 14.59
CA TYR A 46 -0.75 -10.12 14.93
C TYR A 46 -0.90 -9.87 16.44
N SER A 47 -1.94 -10.44 17.06
CA SER A 47 -2.22 -10.25 18.50
C SER A 47 -1.11 -10.77 19.40
N LEU A 48 -0.30 -11.72 18.92
CA LEU A 48 0.80 -12.31 19.67
C LEU A 48 2.13 -11.57 19.53
N LEU A 49 2.16 -10.53 18.69
CA LEU A 49 3.36 -9.72 18.49
C LEU A 49 3.62 -8.78 19.67
N SER A 50 4.87 -8.36 19.85
CA SER A 50 5.21 -7.29 20.78
C SER A 50 4.63 -5.95 20.28
N ASP A 51 4.55 -4.96 21.18
CA ASP A 51 4.07 -3.63 20.79
C ASP A 51 4.95 -2.99 19.70
N GLU A 52 6.25 -3.21 19.75
CA GLU A 52 7.18 -2.72 18.73
C GLU A 52 6.93 -3.38 17.38
N GLU A 53 6.75 -4.71 17.35
CA GLU A 53 6.44 -5.45 16.14
C GLU A 53 5.08 -5.04 15.56
N LYS A 54 4.06 -4.85 16.41
CA LYS A 54 2.76 -4.36 15.97
C LYS A 54 2.88 -3.00 15.28
N ARG A 55 3.63 -2.07 15.87
CA ARG A 55 3.85 -0.76 15.27
C ARG A 55 4.55 -0.86 13.90
N HIS A 56 5.48 -1.79 13.75
CA HIS A 56 6.14 -2.03 12.48
C HIS A 56 5.14 -2.48 11.40
N TYR A 57 4.31 -3.49 11.70
CA TYR A 57 3.33 -3.98 10.74
C TYR A 57 2.21 -2.98 10.46
N GLU A 58 1.82 -2.17 11.42
CA GLU A 58 0.86 -1.09 11.22
C GLU A 58 1.34 -0.07 10.18
N ARG A 59 2.66 0.04 9.99
CA ARG A 59 3.28 0.94 9.02
C ARG A 59 3.49 0.30 7.65
N VAL A 60 3.90 -0.96 7.59
CA VAL A 60 4.30 -1.63 6.33
C VAL A 60 3.22 -2.53 5.76
N ALA A 61 2.25 -2.92 6.55
CA ALA A 61 1.13 -3.76 6.14
C ALA A 61 -0.16 -2.97 6.11
N TYR A 62 -1.19 -3.47 5.43
CA TYR A 62 -2.54 -2.98 5.59
C TYR A 62 -3.43 -4.09 6.15
N LEU A 63 -4.43 -3.70 6.94
CA LEU A 63 -5.45 -4.63 7.41
C LEU A 63 -6.56 -4.68 6.36
N SER A 64 -6.69 -5.81 5.68
CA SER A 64 -7.56 -5.94 4.53
C SER A 64 -9.05 -5.83 4.91
N PRO A 65 -9.81 -4.97 4.22
CA PRO A 65 -11.26 -4.90 4.41
C PRO A 65 -12.00 -6.08 3.80
N THR A 66 -11.35 -6.87 2.95
CA THR A 66 -11.97 -8.02 2.26
C THR A 66 -11.61 -9.35 2.91
N SER A 67 -10.36 -9.56 3.31
CA SER A 67 -9.91 -10.82 3.91
C SER A 67 -9.77 -10.78 5.42
N ASN A 68 -9.72 -9.59 6.02
CA ASN A 68 -9.44 -9.38 7.44
C ASN A 68 -8.04 -9.88 7.86
N LEU A 69 -7.13 -9.98 6.91
CA LEU A 69 -5.73 -10.34 7.14
C LEU A 69 -4.87 -9.10 7.05
N TRP A 70 -3.74 -9.11 7.74
CA TRP A 70 -2.67 -8.14 7.51
C TRP A 70 -1.90 -8.57 6.25
N VAL A 71 -1.80 -7.68 5.27
CA VAL A 71 -1.16 -7.96 3.99
C VAL A 71 0.06 -7.05 3.85
N TYR A 72 1.19 -7.62 3.49
CA TYR A 72 2.44 -6.88 3.36
C TYR A 72 3.34 -7.48 2.29
N SER A 73 4.22 -6.63 1.74
CA SER A 73 5.21 -7.01 0.75
C SER A 73 6.50 -7.49 1.41
N PRO A 74 7.40 -8.14 0.68
CA PRO A 74 8.75 -8.44 1.19
C PRO A 74 9.45 -7.18 1.71
N GLU A 75 10.33 -7.34 2.69
CA GLU A 75 10.99 -6.23 3.38
C GLU A 75 11.78 -5.30 2.44
N ASP A 76 12.36 -5.84 1.38
CA ASP A 76 13.16 -5.09 0.40
C ASP A 76 12.36 -4.53 -0.77
N ASP A 77 11.04 -4.69 -0.77
CA ASP A 77 10.19 -4.17 -1.85
C ASP A 77 10.17 -2.65 -1.84
N PRO A 78 10.52 -1.97 -2.95
CA PRO A 78 10.53 -0.51 -3.00
C PRO A 78 9.15 0.12 -2.86
N GLY A 79 8.08 -0.65 -3.00
CA GLY A 79 6.70 -0.20 -2.79
C GLY A 79 6.29 -0.05 -1.33
N ASN A 80 7.13 -0.48 -0.39
CA ASN A 80 6.84 -0.38 1.05
C ASN A 80 6.76 1.06 1.57
N TYR A 81 7.14 2.03 0.77
CA TYR A 81 7.22 3.44 1.17
C TYR A 81 6.17 4.32 0.50
N VAL A 82 5.11 3.74 -0.08
CA VAL A 82 4.00 4.51 -0.63
C VAL A 82 3.32 5.28 0.51
N ASN A 83 3.44 6.61 0.47
CA ASN A 83 2.90 7.47 1.51
C ASN A 83 1.40 7.69 1.36
N HIS A 84 0.75 7.99 2.48
CA HIS A 84 -0.65 8.39 2.52
C HIS A 84 -0.82 9.87 2.20
N HIS A 85 -1.80 10.20 1.37
CA HIS A 85 -2.30 11.56 1.21
C HIS A 85 -3.80 11.50 0.96
N SER A 86 -4.56 12.26 1.72
CA SER A 86 -6.03 12.21 1.65
C SER A 86 -6.63 13.01 0.49
N VAL A 87 -5.83 13.85 -0.15
CA VAL A 87 -6.28 14.74 -1.24
C VAL A 87 -5.49 14.52 -2.52
N HIS A 88 -4.15 14.54 -2.45
CA HIS A 88 -3.28 14.48 -3.64
C HIS A 88 -2.67 13.08 -3.82
N TYR A 89 -3.54 12.07 -3.98
CA TYR A 89 -3.10 10.71 -4.27
C TYR A 89 -3.28 10.39 -5.75
N ASN A 90 -2.37 9.58 -6.30
CA ASN A 90 -2.37 9.18 -7.71
C ASN A 90 -2.70 7.71 -7.92
N LEU A 91 -2.92 6.98 -6.83
CA LEU A 91 -3.35 5.59 -6.84
C LEU A 91 -4.76 5.49 -6.25
N ASP A 92 -5.72 5.04 -7.07
CA ASP A 92 -7.06 4.71 -6.60
C ASP A 92 -7.08 3.27 -6.13
N THR A 93 -7.90 2.97 -5.13
CA THR A 93 -8.15 1.61 -4.67
C THR A 93 -9.40 1.05 -5.36
N ILE A 94 -9.28 -0.15 -5.91
CA ILE A 94 -10.40 -0.88 -6.51
C ILE A 94 -10.54 -2.22 -5.80
N ILE A 95 -11.79 -2.56 -5.45
CA ILE A 95 -12.15 -3.86 -4.88
C ILE A 95 -13.02 -4.58 -5.90
N ASP A 96 -12.52 -5.70 -6.44
CA ASP A 96 -13.24 -6.58 -7.36
C ASP A 96 -12.87 -8.02 -7.01
N LEU A 97 -13.72 -8.66 -6.22
CA LEU A 97 -13.48 -10.01 -5.70
C LEU A 97 -13.51 -11.09 -6.78
N GLN A 98 -13.97 -10.77 -8.00
CA GLN A 98 -13.85 -11.70 -9.12
C GLN A 98 -12.45 -11.71 -9.70
N LYS A 99 -11.67 -10.65 -9.50
CA LYS A 99 -10.32 -10.51 -10.03
C LYS A 99 -9.24 -10.78 -8.99
N SER A 100 -9.45 -10.37 -7.75
CA SER A 100 -8.46 -10.51 -6.68
C SER A 100 -9.16 -10.62 -5.31
N PRO A 101 -8.62 -11.43 -4.38
CA PRO A 101 -9.14 -11.46 -3.01
C PRO A 101 -8.82 -10.19 -2.21
N GLU A 102 -7.90 -9.36 -2.72
CA GLU A 102 -7.44 -8.15 -2.05
C GLU A 102 -7.72 -6.91 -2.89
N PRO A 103 -7.81 -5.72 -2.24
CA PRO A 103 -7.88 -4.45 -2.97
C PRO A 103 -6.69 -4.28 -3.92
N MET A 104 -6.90 -3.57 -5.01
CA MET A 104 -5.88 -3.31 -6.04
C MET A 104 -5.66 -1.80 -6.18
N TYR A 105 -4.46 -1.40 -6.63
CA TYR A 105 -4.16 -0.02 -7.01
C TYR A 105 -4.26 0.17 -8.52
N ILE A 106 -4.97 1.23 -8.91
CA ILE A 106 -5.05 1.69 -10.30
C ILE A 106 -4.51 3.12 -10.36
N ALA A 107 -3.70 3.45 -11.35
CA ALA A 107 -3.26 4.82 -11.56
C ALA A 107 -4.46 5.70 -11.97
N ASN A 108 -4.76 6.73 -11.17
CA ASN A 108 -5.90 7.62 -11.46
C ASN A 108 -5.54 8.74 -12.45
N ARG A 109 -4.26 8.87 -12.80
CA ARG A 109 -3.73 9.73 -13.85
C ARG A 109 -2.43 9.13 -14.35
N GLU A 110 -1.85 9.69 -15.42
CA GLU A 110 -0.49 9.33 -15.81
C GLU A 110 0.47 9.70 -14.67
N ILE A 111 1.33 8.76 -14.30
CA ILE A 111 2.41 8.98 -13.32
C ILE A 111 3.72 8.92 -14.09
N LYS A 112 4.42 10.04 -14.15
CA LYS A 112 5.68 10.14 -14.89
C LYS A 112 6.82 9.60 -14.07
N LYS A 113 7.84 9.06 -14.74
CA LYS A 113 9.09 8.68 -14.08
C LYS A 113 9.59 9.82 -13.19
N GLY A 114 9.90 9.53 -11.93
CA GLY A 114 10.35 10.49 -10.94
C GLY A 114 9.25 11.04 -10.05
N GLU A 115 7.97 10.78 -10.34
CA GLU A 115 6.88 11.19 -9.46
C GLU A 115 6.71 10.21 -8.31
N GLU A 116 6.35 10.73 -7.14
CA GLU A 116 6.07 9.92 -5.95
C GLU A 116 4.69 9.25 -6.08
N LEU A 117 4.61 7.96 -5.70
CA LEU A 117 3.35 7.24 -5.57
C LEU A 117 2.72 7.53 -4.22
N MET A 118 1.45 7.89 -4.22
CA MET A 118 0.68 8.17 -3.01
C MET A 118 -0.70 7.54 -3.13
N SER A 119 -1.19 7.00 -2.02
CA SER A 119 -2.53 6.43 -1.93
C SER A 119 -3.29 6.99 -0.74
N ASN A 120 -4.60 6.86 -0.76
CA ASN A 120 -5.44 7.21 0.37
C ASN A 120 -5.72 5.95 1.19
N TYR A 121 -5.05 5.79 2.33
CA TYR A 121 -5.18 4.60 3.19
C TYR A 121 -6.60 4.39 3.69
N LEU A 122 -7.40 5.44 3.77
CA LEU A 122 -8.81 5.33 4.17
C LEU A 122 -9.65 4.54 3.17
N GLU A 123 -9.16 4.31 1.95
CA GLU A 123 -9.86 3.53 0.93
C GLU A 123 -9.70 2.02 1.10
N PHE A 124 -8.66 1.55 1.82
CA PHE A 124 -8.36 0.12 1.86
C PHE A 124 -7.78 -0.41 3.18
N ASP A 125 -7.28 0.45 4.05
CA ASP A 125 -6.65 0.00 5.29
C ASP A 125 -7.64 0.09 6.44
N LYS A 126 -8.17 -1.06 6.84
CA LYS A 126 -9.14 -1.16 7.92
C LYS A 126 -8.59 -0.63 9.25
N PHE A 127 -7.29 -0.80 9.50
CA PHE A 127 -6.64 -0.25 10.69
C PHE A 127 -6.72 1.28 10.69
N THR A 128 -6.37 1.93 9.58
CA THR A 128 -6.46 3.39 9.44
C THR A 128 -7.91 3.87 9.60
N ILE A 129 -8.87 3.17 8.99
CA ILE A 129 -10.29 3.53 9.07
C ILE A 129 -10.81 3.45 10.51
N GLU A 130 -10.50 2.38 11.24
CA GLU A 130 -11.03 2.12 12.58
C GLU A 130 -10.31 2.96 13.65
N ASP A 131 -9.00 3.09 13.57
CA ASP A 131 -8.20 3.84 14.53
C ASP A 131 -8.26 5.35 14.31
N ASN A 132 -8.59 5.77 13.08
CA ASN A 132 -8.70 7.17 12.70
C ASN A 132 -7.49 8.00 13.19
N PRO A 133 -6.25 7.64 12.84
CA PRO A 133 -5.08 8.34 13.31
C PRO A 133 -5.03 9.78 12.79
N THR A 134 -4.35 10.66 13.52
CA THR A 134 -4.31 12.09 13.21
C THR A 134 -3.68 12.43 11.85
N TRP A 135 -2.84 11.53 11.32
CA TRP A 135 -2.21 11.71 10.00
C TRP A 135 -3.13 11.31 8.83
N ALA A 136 -4.20 10.62 9.10
CA ALA A 136 -5.19 10.23 8.09
C ALA A 136 -6.18 11.39 7.77
#